data_53f8b4f56374565d92ffa4d1d6709532
#
_entry.id   53f8b4f56374565d92ffa4d1d6709532
#
_cell.length_a   1.000
_cell.length_b   1.000
_cell.length_c   1.000
_cell.angle_alpha   90.00
_cell.angle_beta   90.00
_cell.angle_gamma   90.00
#
_symmetry.space_group_name_H-M   'P 1'
#
loop_
_entity.id
_entity.type
_entity.pdbx_description
1 polymer ?
#
loop_
_entity_poly.entity_id
_entity_poly.type
_entity_poly.pdbx_seq_one_letter_code
_entity_poly.pdbx_strand_id
1 'polypeptide(L)'
;MRRLDRLEEGSGTMAGVIVVLMAGVALAVVASVSNLLICQQQARALADLTAFSAAYAAWHGNAADPCALALDTATANDAMLADCVTEEDDVWVAVAVATKVPIAPSVEYRARAGPVDCRKGEV
;
A
#
# COMPACT_ATOMS: atom_id res chain seq x y z
N MET A 1 10.35 -29.44 -50.70
CA MET A 1 11.41 -28.93 -49.78
C MET A 1 11.47 -27.42 -49.75
N ARG A 2 11.59 -26.75 -50.90
CA ARG A 2 11.63 -25.26 -50.91
C ARG A 2 10.39 -24.52 -50.40
N ARG A 3 9.23 -25.15 -50.38
CA ARG A 3 7.98 -24.54 -49.78
C ARG A 3 7.94 -24.64 -48.29
N LEU A 4 8.56 -25.61 -47.71
CA LEU A 4 8.62 -25.77 -46.25
C LEU A 4 9.62 -24.80 -45.62
N ASP A 5 10.76 -24.57 -46.30
CA ASP A 5 11.75 -23.56 -45.85
C ASP A 5 11.20 -22.15 -45.80
N ARG A 6 10.29 -21.78 -46.71
CA ARG A 6 9.62 -20.48 -46.71
C ARG A 6 8.57 -20.33 -45.61
N LEU A 7 7.97 -21.41 -45.20
CA LEU A 7 7.04 -21.41 -44.06
C LEU A 7 7.77 -21.32 -42.72
N GLU A 8 9.02 -21.84 -42.69
CA GLU A 8 9.86 -21.73 -41.51
C GLU A 8 10.42 -20.30 -41.31
N GLU A 9 10.78 -19.58 -42.39
CA GLU A 9 11.26 -18.21 -42.28
C GLU A 9 10.20 -17.25 -41.74
N GLY A 10 8.92 -17.39 -42.08
CA GLY A 10 7.81 -16.61 -41.53
C GLY A 10 7.39 -17.02 -40.11
N SER A 11 7.60 -18.31 -39.77
CA SER A 11 7.22 -18.84 -38.46
C SER A 11 8.18 -18.40 -37.34
N GLY A 12 9.48 -18.24 -37.64
CA GLY A 12 10.46 -17.80 -36.67
C GLY A 12 10.26 -16.36 -36.19
N THR A 13 9.94 -15.45 -37.11
CA THR A 13 9.66 -14.06 -36.77
C THR A 13 8.35 -13.92 -35.98
N MET A 14 7.30 -14.66 -36.36
CA MET A 14 6.05 -14.67 -35.62
C MET A 14 6.22 -15.26 -34.22
N ALA A 15 6.95 -16.33 -34.07
CA ALA A 15 7.28 -16.92 -32.77
C ALA A 15 8.07 -15.93 -31.90
N GLY A 16 9.04 -15.23 -32.49
CA GLY A 16 9.80 -14.19 -31.79
C GLY A 16 8.94 -13.05 -31.29
N VAL A 17 8.01 -12.54 -32.11
CA VAL A 17 7.06 -11.49 -31.72
C VAL A 17 6.17 -11.93 -30.57
N ILE A 18 5.65 -13.15 -30.63
CA ILE A 18 4.80 -13.69 -29.56
C ILE A 18 5.57 -13.79 -28.23
N VAL A 19 6.80 -14.29 -28.26
CA VAL A 19 7.64 -14.38 -27.06
C VAL A 19 7.90 -12.99 -26.46
N VAL A 20 8.22 -12.00 -27.27
CA VAL A 20 8.44 -10.62 -26.81
C VAL A 20 7.18 -10.03 -26.19
N LEU A 21 6.02 -10.24 -26.82
CA LEU A 21 4.74 -9.78 -26.28
C LEU A 21 4.41 -10.45 -24.93
N MET A 22 4.60 -11.75 -24.83
CA MET A 22 4.37 -12.48 -23.58
C MET A 22 5.33 -12.01 -22.47
N ALA A 23 6.60 -11.79 -22.80
CA ALA A 23 7.57 -11.25 -21.85
C ALA A 23 7.17 -9.85 -21.39
N GLY A 24 6.73 -8.98 -22.32
CA GLY A 24 6.24 -7.63 -21.99
C GLY A 24 5.04 -7.65 -21.06
N VAL A 25 4.06 -8.50 -21.31
CA VAL A 25 2.88 -8.67 -20.45
C VAL A 25 3.29 -9.19 -19.06
N ALA A 26 4.16 -10.19 -19.01
CA ALA A 26 4.67 -10.74 -17.74
C ALA A 26 5.36 -9.66 -16.89
N LEU A 27 6.22 -8.85 -17.51
CA LEU A 27 6.90 -7.74 -16.83
C LEU A 27 5.92 -6.68 -16.33
N ALA A 28 4.90 -6.34 -17.11
CA ALA A 28 3.87 -5.39 -16.71
C ALA A 28 3.08 -5.89 -15.49
N VAL A 29 2.73 -7.17 -15.47
CA VAL A 29 2.05 -7.80 -14.32
C VAL A 29 2.94 -7.76 -13.08
N VAL A 30 4.20 -8.16 -13.19
CA VAL A 30 5.16 -8.13 -12.07
C VAL A 30 5.33 -6.72 -11.53
N ALA A 31 5.48 -5.72 -12.40
CA ALA A 31 5.60 -4.33 -12.00
C ALA A 31 4.36 -3.83 -11.25
N SER A 32 3.15 -4.20 -11.71
CA SER A 32 1.89 -3.83 -11.06
C SER A 32 1.75 -4.45 -9.68
N VAL A 33 2.03 -5.74 -9.55
CA VAL A 33 2.00 -6.45 -8.27
C VAL A 33 3.01 -5.87 -7.29
N SER A 34 4.23 -5.61 -7.75
CA SER A 34 5.29 -5.00 -6.92
C SER A 34 4.88 -3.62 -6.41
N ASN A 35 4.28 -2.79 -7.25
CA ASN A 35 3.78 -1.48 -6.85
C ASN A 35 2.71 -1.60 -5.75
N LEU A 36 1.74 -2.51 -5.90
CA LEU A 36 0.71 -2.75 -4.90
C LEU A 36 1.30 -3.21 -3.55
N LEU A 37 2.26 -4.12 -3.57
CA LEU A 37 2.91 -4.59 -2.34
C LEU A 37 3.68 -3.49 -1.62
N ILE A 38 4.40 -2.66 -2.37
CA ILE A 38 5.12 -1.51 -1.80
C ILE A 38 4.13 -0.52 -1.18
N CYS A 39 3.05 -0.18 -1.89
CA CYS A 39 2.02 0.71 -1.38
C CYS A 39 1.30 0.14 -0.15
N GLN A 40 1.06 -1.17 -0.09
CA GLN A 40 0.51 -1.82 1.10
C GLN A 40 1.43 -1.68 2.31
N GLN A 41 2.71 -1.94 2.16
CA GLN A 41 3.68 -1.80 3.25
C GLN A 41 3.81 -0.35 3.71
N GLN A 42 3.80 0.57 2.76
CA GLN A 42 3.82 2.00 3.06
C GLN A 42 2.56 2.43 3.81
N ALA A 43 1.38 2.03 3.36
CA ALA A 43 0.12 2.33 4.01
C ALA A 43 0.08 1.78 5.44
N ARG A 44 0.57 0.56 5.64
CA ARG A 44 0.69 -0.06 6.97
C ARG A 44 1.62 0.73 7.88
N ALA A 45 2.83 1.02 7.42
CA ALA A 45 3.80 1.77 8.21
C ALA A 45 3.30 3.18 8.57
N LEU A 46 2.67 3.86 7.62
CA LEU A 46 2.08 5.19 7.85
C LEU A 46 0.87 5.14 8.78
N ALA A 47 0.02 4.12 8.67
CA ALA A 47 -1.10 3.94 9.58
C ALA A 47 -0.62 3.70 11.02
N ASP A 48 0.37 2.84 11.19
CA ASP A 48 0.96 2.57 12.51
C ASP A 48 1.62 3.81 13.10
N LEU A 49 2.38 4.57 12.30
CA LEU A 49 3.01 5.82 12.72
C LEU A 49 1.96 6.87 13.09
N THR A 50 0.94 7.03 12.26
CA THR A 50 -0.14 8.00 12.46
C THR A 50 -0.95 7.69 13.73
N ALA A 51 -1.32 6.43 13.92
CA ALA A 51 -2.03 5.98 15.11
C ALA A 51 -1.19 6.18 16.37
N PHE A 52 0.08 5.79 16.31
CA PHE A 52 1.01 5.93 17.44
C PHE A 52 1.22 7.40 17.82
N SER A 53 1.50 8.26 16.85
CA SER A 53 1.73 9.69 17.12
C SER A 53 0.50 10.36 17.71
N ALA A 54 -0.70 10.06 17.19
CA ALA A 54 -1.96 10.58 17.70
C ALA A 54 -2.25 10.10 19.12
N ALA A 55 -2.10 8.79 19.38
CA ALA A 55 -2.31 8.21 20.71
C ALA A 55 -1.28 8.73 21.73
N TYR A 56 -0.02 8.83 21.35
CA TYR A 56 1.04 9.37 22.20
C TYR A 56 0.75 10.82 22.61
N ALA A 57 0.38 11.65 21.65
CA ALA A 57 0.05 13.06 21.91
C ALA A 57 -1.20 13.20 22.79
N ALA A 58 -2.22 12.38 22.57
CA ALA A 58 -3.43 12.37 23.39
C ALA A 58 -3.10 11.94 24.84
N TRP A 59 -2.30 10.91 25.01
CA TRP A 59 -1.94 10.38 26.33
C TRP A 59 -1.06 11.32 27.14
N HIS A 60 -0.19 12.09 26.47
CA HIS A 60 0.67 13.09 27.12
C HIS A 60 0.02 14.50 27.23
N GLY A 61 -1.21 14.65 26.76
CA GLY A 61 -1.91 15.94 26.78
C GLY A 61 -1.34 17.00 25.85
N ASN A 62 -0.51 16.59 24.86
CA ASN A 62 0.15 17.50 23.92
C ASN A 62 -0.73 17.90 22.74
N ALA A 63 -1.86 17.21 22.53
CA ALA A 63 -2.81 17.51 21.47
C ALA A 63 -4.24 17.52 22.03
N ALA A 64 -4.97 18.59 21.75
CA ALA A 64 -6.39 18.69 22.10
C ALA A 64 -7.26 17.77 21.22
N ASP A 65 -6.84 17.53 19.98
CA ASP A 65 -7.51 16.66 19.03
C ASP A 65 -6.51 15.69 18.38
N PRO A 66 -6.50 14.42 18.81
CA PRO A 66 -5.61 13.41 18.23
C PRO A 66 -5.84 13.19 16.72
N CYS A 67 -7.07 13.32 16.25
CA CYS A 67 -7.39 13.14 14.83
C CYS A 67 -6.86 14.28 13.96
N ALA A 68 -6.76 15.50 14.47
CA ALA A 68 -6.10 16.59 13.77
C ALA A 68 -4.60 16.31 13.57
N LEU A 69 -3.93 15.80 14.59
CA LEU A 69 -2.53 15.38 14.49
C LEU A 69 -2.35 14.21 13.55
N ALA A 70 -3.28 13.26 13.56
CA ALA A 70 -3.27 12.13 12.61
C ALA A 70 -3.38 12.63 11.17
N LEU A 71 -4.24 13.60 10.90
CA LEU A 71 -4.38 14.21 9.58
C LEU A 71 -3.09 14.91 9.15
N ASP A 72 -2.48 15.68 10.00
CA ASP A 72 -1.21 16.36 9.73
C ASP A 72 -0.09 15.36 9.43
N THR A 73 -0.01 14.28 10.21
CA THR A 73 1.00 13.22 10.03
C THR A 73 0.81 12.50 8.70
N ALA A 74 -0.42 12.13 8.36
CA ALA A 74 -0.72 11.48 7.08
C ALA A 74 -0.40 12.40 5.89
N THR A 75 -0.84 13.65 5.95
CA THR A 75 -0.62 14.64 4.89
C THR A 75 0.88 14.94 4.70
N ALA A 76 1.65 15.05 5.77
CA ALA A 76 3.09 15.27 5.71
C ALA A 76 3.85 14.12 5.03
N ASN A 77 3.25 12.94 4.96
CA ASN A 77 3.81 11.74 4.32
C ASN A 77 3.11 11.37 2.99
N ASP A 78 2.47 12.34 2.35
CA ASP A 78 1.78 12.15 1.07
C ASP A 78 0.69 11.05 1.10
N ALA A 79 0.09 10.84 2.25
CA ALA A 79 -1.00 9.90 2.46
C ALA A 79 -2.30 10.63 2.82
N MET A 80 -3.41 9.94 2.66
CA MET A 80 -4.72 10.45 3.05
C MET A 80 -5.22 9.76 4.31
N LEU A 81 -5.72 10.54 5.25
CA LEU A 81 -6.44 10.00 6.39
C LEU A 81 -7.89 9.70 5.96
N ALA A 82 -8.22 8.42 5.80
CA ALA A 82 -9.55 8.00 5.38
C ALA A 82 -10.55 8.00 6.54
N ASP A 83 -10.09 7.65 7.74
CA ASP A 83 -10.91 7.61 8.93
C ASP A 83 -10.06 7.80 10.19
N CYS A 84 -10.65 8.38 11.22
CA CYS A 84 -10.02 8.51 12.54
C CYS A 84 -11.11 8.51 13.62
N VAL A 85 -10.98 7.60 14.57
CA VAL A 85 -11.90 7.49 15.71
C VAL A 85 -11.09 7.33 16.98
N THR A 86 -11.48 8.08 18.01
CA THR A 86 -10.94 7.93 19.35
C THR A 86 -11.98 7.21 20.22
N GLU A 87 -11.59 6.06 20.78
CA GLU A 87 -12.41 5.30 21.71
C GLU A 87 -11.69 5.15 23.04
N GLU A 88 -12.21 5.75 24.10
CA GLU A 88 -11.57 5.77 25.41
C GLU A 88 -10.11 6.21 25.35
N ASP A 89 -9.16 5.28 25.49
CA ASP A 89 -7.72 5.56 25.41
C ASP A 89 -7.09 5.12 24.10
N ASP A 90 -7.87 4.54 23.17
CA ASP A 90 -7.40 4.04 21.89
C ASP A 90 -7.71 5.01 20.76
N VAL A 91 -6.79 5.10 19.81
CA VAL A 91 -6.96 5.83 18.56
C VAL A 91 -6.92 4.85 17.40
N TRP A 92 -7.99 4.84 16.62
CA TRP A 92 -8.10 4.07 15.39
C TRP A 92 -7.93 4.99 14.20
N VAL A 93 -7.07 4.64 13.28
CA VAL A 93 -6.88 5.39 12.03
C VAL A 93 -6.96 4.47 10.83
N ALA A 94 -7.46 5.00 9.72
CA ALA A 94 -7.36 4.39 8.41
C ALA A 94 -6.60 5.34 7.49
N VAL A 95 -5.49 4.87 6.94
CA VAL A 95 -4.62 5.64 6.06
C VAL A 95 -4.63 5.03 4.67
N ALA A 96 -4.84 5.84 3.65
CA ALA A 96 -4.84 5.46 2.26
C ALA A 96 -3.63 6.04 1.54
N VAL A 97 -2.97 5.22 0.74
CA VAL A 97 -1.85 5.59 -0.12
C VAL A 97 -2.25 5.38 -1.58
N ALA A 98 -2.01 6.38 -2.42
CA ALA A 98 -2.26 6.29 -3.85
C ALA A 98 -1.30 5.30 -4.51
N THR A 99 -1.83 4.49 -5.42
CA THR A 99 -1.05 3.56 -6.23
C THR A 99 -0.95 4.06 -7.66
N LYS A 100 -0.05 3.47 -8.45
CA LYS A 100 0.06 3.70 -9.90
C LYS A 100 -0.74 2.68 -10.72
N VAL A 101 -1.50 1.80 -10.06
CA VAL A 101 -2.27 0.74 -10.73
C VAL A 101 -3.71 1.21 -10.93
N PRO A 102 -4.22 1.30 -12.18
CA PRO A 102 -5.55 1.83 -12.46
C PRO A 102 -6.70 1.01 -11.84
N ILE A 103 -6.51 -0.30 -11.70
CA ILE A 103 -7.51 -1.23 -11.15
C ILE A 103 -7.67 -1.04 -9.64
N ALA A 104 -6.58 -0.66 -8.95
CA ALA A 104 -6.57 -0.40 -7.51
C ALA A 104 -5.90 0.94 -7.25
N PRO A 105 -6.63 2.08 -7.37
CA PRO A 105 -6.05 3.42 -7.34
C PRO A 105 -5.50 3.82 -5.97
N SER A 106 -5.93 3.16 -4.90
CA SER A 106 -5.43 3.39 -3.55
C SER A 106 -5.42 2.12 -2.73
N VAL A 107 -4.55 2.07 -1.74
CA VAL A 107 -4.49 1.01 -0.74
C VAL A 107 -4.72 1.63 0.63
N GLU A 108 -5.67 1.11 1.37
CA GLU A 108 -6.02 1.55 2.71
C GLU A 108 -5.56 0.52 3.74
N TYR A 109 -5.01 0.99 4.83
CA TYR A 109 -4.68 0.18 5.99
C TYR A 109 -5.20 0.83 7.26
N ARG A 110 -5.72 0.00 8.18
CA ARG A 110 -6.20 0.45 9.48
C ARG A 110 -5.22 0.05 10.56
N ALA A 111 -4.97 0.99 11.48
CA ALA A 111 -4.13 0.77 12.64
C ALA A 111 -4.82 1.27 13.90
N ARG A 112 -4.44 0.70 15.00
CA ARG A 112 -4.90 1.07 16.34
C ARG A 112 -3.69 1.28 17.23
N ALA A 113 -3.71 2.34 18.01
CA ALA A 113 -2.72 2.58 19.05
C ALA A 113 -3.41 3.04 20.33
N GLY A 114 -2.90 2.57 21.45
CA GLY A 114 -3.39 2.92 22.77
C GLY A 114 -2.52 2.29 23.86
N PRO A 115 -2.74 2.64 25.13
CA PRO A 115 -2.00 2.06 26.24
C PRO A 115 -2.32 0.56 26.36
N VAL A 116 -1.27 -0.26 26.38
CA VAL A 116 -1.40 -1.70 26.60
C VAL A 116 -1.24 -1.97 28.07
N ASP A 117 -2.21 -2.66 28.66
CA ASP A 117 -2.07 -3.17 30.02
C ASP A 117 -1.02 -4.28 30.05
N CYS A 118 0.11 -4.00 30.67
CA CYS A 118 1.23 -4.96 30.78
C CYS A 118 0.86 -6.24 31.54
N ARG A 119 -0.25 -6.25 32.27
CA ARG A 119 -0.76 -7.46 32.95
C ARG A 119 -1.44 -8.44 32.01
N LYS A 120 -1.93 -7.98 30.87
CA LYS A 120 -2.55 -8.81 29.81
C LYS A 120 -1.59 -9.14 28.68
N GLY A 121 -0.35 -8.73 28.79
CA GLY A 121 0.69 -8.95 27.78
C GLY A 121 1.28 -10.36 27.77
N GLU A 122 0.57 -11.35 28.23
CA GLU A 122 0.92 -12.75 27.97
C GLU A 122 0.54 -13.10 26.52
N VAL A 123 1.56 -13.20 25.74
CA VAL A 123 1.48 -13.66 24.35
C VAL A 123 1.24 -15.17 24.34
#